data_73d758cd41057f62db1e0fb697924166
#
_entry.id   73d758cd41057f62db1e0fb697924166
#
_cell.length_a   1.000
_cell.length_b   1.000
_cell.length_c   1.000
_cell.angle_alpha   90.00
_cell.angle_beta   90.00
_cell.angle_gamma   90.00
#
_symmetry.space_group_name_H-M   'P 1'
#
loop_
_entity.id
_entity.type
_entity.pdbx_description
1 polymer ?
#
loop_
_entity_poly.entity_id
_entity_poly.type
_entity_poly.pdbx_seq_one_letter_code
_entity_poly.pdbx_strand_id
1 'polypeptide(L)'
;MVKKLKAICGEEHVTTSTPLLHSYMARGIMGLEAELPEVIVRPANAEEVSKILVVANENLSPITPAAGGLSGGFALPTIKPGGILMDLTRMNKMEVDTQNRVMVVEPGVRCGDAWRIFKKRWPDWAPPIPDGAPPGATILGDAIERGFSLVTGRYGPQADMIIGLEIVLPSGETFRTGSWALDDAKAFYRWGVGPNPDGLFLGSQGSMGIITKAAIKIVPHPHFKTIVAYGGDSWDHIVEPAWEVGKLEMGVAENTVMVQGGNWPLVMARWPKTNVPLDYEFYKKIGIDEYWMNSEVWAHSQEELDFALKRIDETYKEYEVKKNTKCPQQSLHPKQVASRLKKPNLIAVPYGLWQAGFLFITWYCPWLESSKMMEEYCAAMENYGFPPVMWVASIDHARQAIVMPILCFDSDEKGVYDRIREFNLETTKSFLKQGWINYRPDPFVHAPETFSKSKQYYKMLVKFRKVLDPNLILHPGRLAIPWSSVTDLPNPLEEE
;
A
#
# COMPACT_ATOMS: atom_id res chain seq x y z
N MET A 1 -29.61 -10.34 -14.81
CA MET A 1 -28.22 -10.32 -14.38
C MET A 1 -27.94 -11.39 -13.32
N VAL A 2 -28.48 -11.34 -12.10
CA VAL A 2 -28.15 -12.23 -10.96
C VAL A 2 -28.26 -13.74 -11.31
N LYS A 3 -29.30 -14.17 -12.05
CA LYS A 3 -29.45 -15.56 -12.48
C LYS A 3 -28.28 -16.03 -13.38
N LYS A 4 -27.78 -15.18 -14.28
CA LYS A 4 -26.58 -15.49 -15.11
C LYS A 4 -25.34 -15.60 -14.21
N LEU A 5 -25.15 -14.69 -13.24
CA LEU A 5 -24.02 -14.73 -12.33
C LEU A 5 -24.00 -16.01 -11.48
N LYS A 6 -25.15 -16.46 -10.98
CA LYS A 6 -25.28 -17.73 -10.26
C LYS A 6 -24.95 -18.94 -11.13
N ALA A 7 -25.32 -18.92 -12.41
CA ALA A 7 -24.97 -19.98 -13.35
C ALA A 7 -23.46 -20.03 -13.65
N ILE A 8 -22.73 -18.90 -13.51
CA ILE A 8 -21.27 -18.82 -13.73
C ILE A 8 -20.50 -19.30 -12.50
N CYS A 9 -20.84 -18.76 -11.30
CA CYS A 9 -20.04 -18.97 -10.09
C CYS A 9 -20.55 -20.09 -9.17
N GLY A 10 -21.78 -20.54 -9.32
CA GLY A 10 -22.54 -21.34 -8.35
C GLY A 10 -23.40 -20.48 -7.42
N GLU A 11 -24.49 -21.04 -6.93
CA GLU A 11 -25.47 -20.37 -6.06
C GLU A 11 -24.81 -19.82 -4.78
N GLU A 12 -23.93 -20.59 -4.16
CA GLU A 12 -23.26 -20.30 -2.90
C GLU A 12 -22.18 -19.19 -3.00
N HIS A 13 -21.83 -18.81 -4.23
CA HIS A 13 -20.81 -17.79 -4.51
C HIS A 13 -21.40 -16.47 -5.03
N VAL A 14 -22.71 -16.35 -5.04
CA VAL A 14 -23.43 -15.14 -5.46
C VAL A 14 -24.46 -14.78 -4.41
N THR A 15 -24.36 -13.59 -3.83
CA THR A 15 -25.29 -13.15 -2.80
C THR A 15 -25.87 -11.77 -3.07
N THR A 16 -27.16 -11.62 -2.78
CA THR A 16 -27.89 -10.36 -2.73
C THR A 16 -28.41 -10.07 -1.32
N SER A 17 -27.95 -10.83 -0.33
CA SER A 17 -28.38 -10.71 1.07
C SER A 17 -27.87 -9.39 1.66
N THR A 18 -28.79 -8.51 2.05
CA THR A 18 -28.47 -7.19 2.62
C THR A 18 -27.47 -7.24 3.78
N PRO A 19 -27.56 -8.15 4.78
CA PRO A 19 -26.55 -8.25 5.82
C PRO A 19 -25.15 -8.57 5.28
N LEU A 20 -25.05 -9.44 4.25
CA LEU A 20 -23.76 -9.77 3.64
C LEU A 20 -23.24 -8.60 2.80
N LEU A 21 -24.09 -7.88 2.06
CA LEU A 21 -23.66 -6.67 1.35
C LEU A 21 -23.07 -5.65 2.32
N HIS A 22 -23.76 -5.36 3.44
CA HIS A 22 -23.25 -4.44 4.46
C HIS A 22 -21.95 -4.90 5.12
N SER A 23 -21.71 -6.21 5.27
CA SER A 23 -20.46 -6.71 5.87
C SER A 23 -19.22 -6.35 5.05
N TYR A 24 -19.35 -6.14 3.75
CA TYR A 24 -18.27 -5.67 2.89
C TYR A 24 -18.03 -4.16 3.06
N MET A 25 -19.05 -3.40 3.38
CA MET A 25 -18.94 -1.93 3.58
C MET A 25 -18.16 -1.57 4.84
N ALA A 26 -18.17 -2.43 5.86
CA ALA A 26 -17.39 -2.24 7.10
C ALA A 26 -15.86 -2.17 6.89
N ARG A 27 -15.39 -2.38 5.68
CA ARG A 27 -13.96 -2.30 5.31
C ARG A 27 -13.51 -0.88 4.94
N GLY A 28 -14.41 0.09 4.91
CA GLY A 28 -14.11 1.50 4.64
C GLY A 28 -13.50 2.17 5.86
N ILE A 29 -12.30 2.76 5.71
CA ILE A 29 -11.57 3.44 6.80
C ILE A 29 -11.60 4.96 6.62
N MET A 30 -11.83 5.44 5.41
CA MET A 30 -11.58 6.84 5.03
C MET A 30 -12.76 7.81 5.26
N GLY A 31 -13.80 7.41 5.98
CA GLY A 31 -15.03 8.21 6.05
C GLY A 31 -15.71 8.40 4.69
N LEU A 32 -15.32 7.60 3.70
CA LEU A 32 -15.97 7.54 2.41
C LEU A 32 -17.27 6.79 2.58
N GLU A 33 -18.37 7.40 2.20
CA GLU A 33 -19.64 6.72 2.07
C GLU A 33 -19.53 5.75 0.89
N ALA A 34 -19.36 4.47 1.21
CA ALA A 34 -19.35 3.43 0.20
C ALA A 34 -20.79 3.13 -0.22
N GLU A 35 -20.99 3.08 -1.52
CA GLU A 35 -22.30 2.72 -2.08
C GLU A 35 -22.55 1.20 -1.95
N LEU A 36 -23.77 0.83 -1.63
CA LEU A 36 -24.15 -0.58 -1.46
C LEU A 36 -24.22 -1.26 -2.84
N PRO A 37 -23.49 -2.37 -3.09
CA PRO A 37 -23.65 -3.13 -4.33
C PRO A 37 -25.00 -3.84 -4.38
N GLU A 38 -25.50 -4.15 -5.57
CA GLU A 38 -26.70 -4.99 -5.76
C GLU A 38 -26.39 -6.48 -5.48
N VAL A 39 -25.17 -6.89 -5.83
CA VAL A 39 -24.76 -8.30 -5.74
C VAL A 39 -23.27 -8.41 -5.49
N ILE A 40 -22.89 -9.42 -4.70
CA ILE A 40 -21.51 -9.85 -4.55
C ILE A 40 -21.32 -11.16 -5.28
N VAL A 41 -20.24 -11.26 -6.06
CA VAL A 41 -19.84 -12.48 -6.77
C VAL A 41 -18.44 -12.90 -6.36
N ARG A 42 -18.19 -14.21 -6.29
CA ARG A 42 -16.89 -14.78 -5.88
C ARG A 42 -16.39 -15.77 -6.92
N PRO A 43 -15.74 -15.29 -8.01
CA PRO A 43 -15.20 -16.16 -9.05
C PRO A 43 -14.04 -17.03 -8.55
N ALA A 44 -13.87 -18.21 -9.15
CA ALA A 44 -12.82 -19.17 -8.83
C ALA A 44 -11.58 -19.06 -9.73
N ASN A 45 -11.70 -18.45 -10.89
CA ASN A 45 -10.66 -18.40 -11.91
C ASN A 45 -10.91 -17.27 -12.93
N ALA A 46 -9.94 -17.05 -13.83
CA ALA A 46 -10.01 -16.03 -14.87
C ALA A 46 -11.18 -16.23 -15.85
N GLU A 47 -11.57 -17.47 -16.12
CA GLU A 47 -12.70 -17.77 -17.02
C GLU A 47 -14.04 -17.29 -16.41
N GLU A 48 -14.27 -17.54 -15.13
CA GLU A 48 -15.45 -17.01 -14.43
C GLU A 48 -15.42 -15.48 -14.40
N VAL A 49 -14.25 -14.86 -14.14
CA VAL A 49 -14.08 -13.40 -14.19
C VAL A 49 -14.45 -12.86 -15.57
N SER A 50 -13.96 -13.47 -16.65
CA SER A 50 -14.29 -13.10 -18.04
C SER A 50 -15.80 -13.13 -18.29
N LYS A 51 -16.47 -14.24 -17.95
CA LYS A 51 -17.91 -14.39 -18.12
C LYS A 51 -18.72 -13.36 -17.30
N ILE A 52 -18.29 -13.05 -16.08
CA ILE A 52 -18.92 -12.03 -15.25
C ILE A 52 -18.78 -10.64 -15.89
N LEU A 53 -17.59 -10.30 -16.39
CA LEU A 53 -17.34 -9.03 -17.07
C LEU A 53 -18.21 -8.86 -18.32
N VAL A 54 -18.36 -9.91 -19.13
CA VAL A 54 -19.26 -9.90 -20.30
C VAL A 54 -20.71 -9.63 -19.85
N VAL A 55 -21.19 -10.33 -18.83
CA VAL A 55 -22.54 -10.12 -18.30
C VAL A 55 -22.72 -8.71 -17.75
N ALA A 56 -21.71 -8.16 -17.06
CA ALA A 56 -21.76 -6.80 -16.56
C ALA A 56 -21.79 -5.77 -17.69
N ASN A 57 -20.98 -5.99 -18.70
CA ASN A 57 -20.88 -5.12 -19.88
C ASN A 57 -22.19 -5.09 -20.68
N GLU A 58 -22.81 -6.25 -20.91
CA GLU A 58 -24.13 -6.38 -21.55
C GLU A 58 -25.24 -5.61 -20.78
N ASN A 59 -25.12 -5.52 -19.45
CA ASN A 59 -26.11 -4.88 -18.60
C ASN A 59 -25.72 -3.46 -18.18
N LEU A 60 -24.60 -2.93 -18.66
CA LEU A 60 -24.00 -1.66 -18.23
C LEU A 60 -23.90 -1.56 -16.71
N SER A 61 -23.63 -2.69 -16.05
CA SER A 61 -23.57 -2.79 -14.59
C SER A 61 -22.16 -2.51 -14.10
N PRO A 62 -21.98 -1.56 -13.18
CA PRO A 62 -20.66 -1.27 -12.60
C PRO A 62 -20.07 -2.48 -11.91
N ILE A 63 -18.75 -2.65 -12.02
CA ILE A 63 -17.98 -3.68 -11.29
C ILE A 63 -16.93 -3.03 -10.42
N THR A 64 -16.92 -3.41 -9.14
CA THR A 64 -15.87 -3.07 -8.18
C THR A 64 -15.10 -4.33 -7.82
N PRO A 65 -13.82 -4.46 -8.25
CA PRO A 65 -12.99 -5.59 -7.85
C PRO A 65 -12.48 -5.42 -6.41
N ALA A 66 -12.48 -6.50 -5.65
CA ALA A 66 -11.96 -6.55 -4.31
C ALA A 66 -11.08 -7.80 -4.10
N ALA A 67 -9.87 -7.62 -3.58
CA ALA A 67 -9.05 -8.70 -3.03
C ALA A 67 -9.28 -8.81 -1.52
N GLY A 68 -8.26 -8.73 -0.66
CA GLY A 68 -8.43 -8.81 0.80
C GLY A 68 -9.26 -7.69 1.43
N GLY A 69 -9.46 -6.56 0.74
CA GLY A 69 -10.27 -5.43 1.20
C GLY A 69 -9.70 -4.69 2.42
N LEU A 70 -8.38 -4.80 2.65
CA LEU A 70 -7.71 -4.24 3.84
C LEU A 70 -6.91 -2.96 3.55
N SER A 71 -7.12 -2.33 2.40
CA SER A 71 -6.41 -1.11 1.99
C SER A 71 -7.25 0.16 2.12
N GLY A 72 -7.98 0.32 3.22
CA GLY A 72 -8.60 1.60 3.56
C GLY A 72 -9.73 2.07 2.63
N GLY A 73 -10.57 1.17 2.17
CA GLY A 73 -11.77 1.52 1.37
C GLY A 73 -11.54 1.55 -0.15
N PHE A 74 -10.32 1.33 -0.64
CA PHE A 74 -10.04 1.31 -2.08
C PHE A 74 -10.71 0.17 -2.85
N ALA A 75 -11.21 -0.85 -2.17
CA ALA A 75 -11.94 -1.98 -2.74
C ALA A 75 -13.47 -1.84 -2.57
N LEU A 76 -13.98 -0.64 -2.37
CA LEU A 76 -15.40 -0.39 -2.18
C LEU A 76 -15.99 0.40 -3.35
N PRO A 77 -17.27 0.16 -3.71
CA PRO A 77 -17.99 1.02 -4.65
C PRO A 77 -18.09 2.45 -4.12
N THR A 78 -17.79 3.44 -4.96
CA THR A 78 -17.69 4.83 -4.48
C THR A 78 -18.69 5.79 -5.11
N ILE A 79 -19.34 5.42 -6.21
CA ILE A 79 -19.99 6.44 -7.05
C ILE A 79 -21.44 6.12 -7.40
N LYS A 80 -21.88 4.88 -7.31
CA LYS A 80 -23.23 4.55 -7.69
C LYS A 80 -23.79 3.46 -6.82
N PRO A 81 -25.02 3.64 -6.27
CA PRO A 81 -25.74 2.55 -5.69
C PRO A 81 -25.90 1.43 -6.72
N GLY A 82 -25.69 0.22 -6.30
CA GLY A 82 -25.85 -0.95 -7.15
C GLY A 82 -24.55 -1.42 -7.82
N GLY A 83 -24.73 -2.28 -8.82
CA GLY A 83 -23.61 -2.95 -9.49
C GLY A 83 -23.10 -4.18 -8.77
N ILE A 84 -21.98 -4.68 -9.27
CA ILE A 84 -21.38 -5.95 -8.84
C ILE A 84 -20.12 -5.68 -8.02
N LEU A 85 -20.06 -6.14 -6.78
CA LEU A 85 -18.79 -6.28 -6.08
C LEU A 85 -18.21 -7.66 -6.37
N MET A 86 -17.04 -7.70 -6.98
CA MET A 86 -16.32 -8.92 -7.35
C MET A 86 -15.26 -9.24 -6.31
N ASP A 87 -15.57 -10.14 -5.40
CA ASP A 87 -14.63 -10.64 -4.39
C ASP A 87 -13.75 -11.74 -4.98
N LEU A 88 -12.50 -11.40 -5.25
CA LEU A 88 -11.51 -12.28 -5.88
C LEU A 88 -10.80 -13.22 -4.88
N THR A 89 -11.15 -13.22 -3.61
CA THR A 89 -10.43 -13.97 -2.56
C THR A 89 -10.57 -15.49 -2.68
N ARG A 90 -11.52 -16.00 -3.45
CA ARG A 90 -11.63 -17.43 -3.79
C ARG A 90 -10.50 -17.92 -4.69
N MET A 91 -9.92 -17.01 -5.48
CA MET A 91 -8.74 -17.26 -6.31
C MET A 91 -7.50 -17.14 -5.43
N ASN A 92 -6.99 -18.23 -4.88
CA ASN A 92 -5.95 -18.21 -3.84
C ASN A 92 -4.79 -19.19 -4.10
N LYS A 93 -4.56 -19.56 -5.35
CA LYS A 93 -3.44 -20.41 -5.74
C LYS A 93 -2.13 -19.62 -5.78
N MET A 94 -1.05 -20.30 -5.38
CA MET A 94 0.31 -19.79 -5.41
C MET A 94 1.24 -20.87 -5.95
N GLU A 95 2.06 -20.50 -6.93
CA GLU A 95 3.10 -21.32 -7.51
C GLU A 95 4.45 -20.62 -7.32
N VAL A 96 5.52 -21.39 -7.03
CA VAL A 96 6.86 -20.82 -6.80
C VAL A 96 7.88 -21.55 -7.68
N ASP A 97 8.57 -20.79 -8.49
CA ASP A 97 9.70 -21.19 -9.30
C ASP A 97 10.99 -20.57 -8.74
N THR A 98 11.70 -21.36 -7.91
CA THR A 98 12.94 -20.90 -7.28
C THR A 98 14.09 -20.77 -8.25
N GLN A 99 14.08 -21.46 -9.39
CA GLN A 99 15.12 -21.35 -10.42
C GLN A 99 15.05 -20.01 -11.14
N ASN A 100 13.84 -19.55 -11.45
CA ASN A 100 13.60 -18.23 -12.05
C ASN A 100 13.39 -17.12 -11.00
N ARG A 101 13.39 -17.45 -9.70
CA ARG A 101 13.18 -16.53 -8.59
C ARG A 101 11.83 -15.77 -8.68
N VAL A 102 10.78 -16.52 -8.99
CA VAL A 102 9.44 -15.99 -9.22
C VAL A 102 8.41 -16.76 -8.43
N MET A 103 7.42 -16.06 -7.93
CA MET A 103 6.15 -16.65 -7.52
C MET A 103 5.02 -16.12 -8.39
N VAL A 104 4.09 -16.96 -8.79
CA VAL A 104 2.83 -16.60 -9.42
C VAL A 104 1.74 -16.69 -8.37
N VAL A 105 1.03 -15.60 -8.15
CA VAL A 105 -0.01 -15.51 -7.13
C VAL A 105 -1.34 -15.02 -7.71
N GLU A 106 -2.42 -15.61 -7.21
CA GLU A 106 -3.79 -15.15 -7.43
C GLU A 106 -4.21 -14.11 -6.37
N PRO A 107 -5.29 -13.32 -6.60
CA PRO A 107 -5.69 -12.19 -5.75
C PRO A 107 -5.97 -12.54 -4.28
N GLY A 108 -6.40 -13.76 -3.99
CA GLY A 108 -6.75 -14.24 -2.65
C GLY A 108 -5.58 -14.78 -1.84
N VAL A 109 -4.35 -14.80 -2.37
CA VAL A 109 -3.17 -15.29 -1.64
C VAL A 109 -2.83 -14.32 -0.50
N ARG A 110 -3.02 -14.76 0.74
CA ARG A 110 -2.79 -13.95 1.93
C ARG A 110 -1.32 -13.91 2.32
N CYS A 111 -0.86 -12.77 2.80
CA CYS A 111 0.52 -12.57 3.25
C CYS A 111 0.93 -13.58 4.35
N GLY A 112 0.06 -13.80 5.34
CA GLY A 112 0.33 -14.75 6.42
C GLY A 112 0.43 -16.20 5.95
N ASP A 113 -0.37 -16.58 4.95
CA ASP A 113 -0.33 -17.93 4.38
C ASP A 113 0.92 -18.14 3.53
N ALA A 114 1.25 -17.17 2.67
CA ALA A 114 2.47 -17.21 1.86
C ALA A 114 3.71 -17.31 2.73
N TRP A 115 3.83 -16.47 3.77
CA TRP A 115 4.95 -16.52 4.69
C TRP A 115 5.11 -17.91 5.33
N ARG A 116 4.02 -18.49 5.85
CA ARG A 116 4.03 -19.82 6.48
C ARG A 116 4.45 -20.92 5.52
N ILE A 117 3.98 -20.84 4.26
CA ILE A 117 4.32 -21.80 3.21
C ILE A 117 5.79 -21.66 2.81
N PHE A 118 6.28 -20.43 2.59
CA PHE A 118 7.70 -20.18 2.26
C PHE A 118 8.62 -20.72 3.34
N LYS A 119 8.37 -20.38 4.61
CA LYS A 119 9.16 -20.88 5.74
C LYS A 119 9.26 -22.41 5.79
N LYS A 120 8.21 -23.12 5.34
CA LYS A 120 8.16 -24.59 5.38
C LYS A 120 8.78 -25.23 4.14
N ARG A 121 8.54 -24.65 2.95
CA ARG A 121 8.88 -25.30 1.68
C ARG A 121 10.11 -24.69 1.00
N TRP A 122 10.36 -23.40 1.20
CA TRP A 122 11.43 -22.63 0.55
C TRP A 122 12.11 -21.68 1.55
N PRO A 123 12.75 -22.22 2.61
CA PRO A 123 13.29 -21.41 3.71
C PRO A 123 14.40 -20.43 3.28
N ASP A 124 15.07 -20.70 2.16
CA ASP A 124 16.12 -19.84 1.59
C ASP A 124 15.57 -18.67 0.75
N TRP A 125 14.24 -18.56 0.64
CA TRP A 125 13.55 -17.55 -0.15
C TRP A 125 12.55 -16.78 0.69
N ALA A 126 12.37 -15.49 0.35
CA ALA A 126 11.36 -14.64 0.96
C ALA A 126 10.43 -14.03 -0.11
N PRO A 127 9.11 -14.08 0.10
CA PRO A 127 8.18 -13.33 -0.73
C PRO A 127 8.20 -11.85 -0.30
N PRO A 128 7.93 -10.89 -1.20
CA PRO A 128 7.82 -9.48 -0.87
C PRO A 128 6.50 -9.21 -0.13
N ILE A 129 6.51 -9.39 1.18
CA ILE A 129 5.36 -9.19 2.05
C ILE A 129 5.45 -7.81 2.69
N PRO A 130 4.35 -7.03 2.75
CA PRO A 130 4.35 -5.74 3.42
C PRO A 130 4.64 -5.88 4.92
N ASP A 131 5.47 -5.00 5.45
CA ASP A 131 5.68 -4.89 6.89
C ASP A 131 4.49 -4.15 7.52
N GLY A 132 4.04 -4.63 8.66
CA GLY A 132 2.91 -4.03 9.38
C GLY A 132 1.51 -4.32 8.80
N ALA A 133 1.38 -5.06 7.71
CA ALA A 133 0.08 -5.43 7.17
C ALA A 133 -0.60 -6.54 8.00
N PRO A 134 -1.93 -6.56 8.08
CA PRO A 134 -2.65 -7.69 8.65
C PRO A 134 -2.32 -9.00 7.92
N PRO A 135 -2.24 -10.15 8.60
CA PRO A 135 -1.97 -11.44 7.96
C PRO A 135 -2.95 -11.81 6.84
N GLY A 136 -4.16 -11.25 6.90
CA GLY A 136 -5.20 -11.41 5.89
C GLY A 136 -5.07 -10.51 4.67
N ALA A 137 -4.15 -9.54 4.67
CA ALA A 137 -3.84 -8.74 3.47
C ALA A 137 -3.32 -9.66 2.36
N THR A 138 -3.60 -9.31 1.11
CA THR A 138 -3.23 -10.12 -0.04
C THR A 138 -2.01 -9.56 -0.76
N ILE A 139 -1.09 -10.44 -1.16
CA ILE A 139 0.15 -10.05 -1.82
C ILE A 139 -0.13 -9.33 -3.14
N LEU A 140 -1.00 -9.90 -3.98
CA LEU A 140 -1.31 -9.32 -5.28
C LEU A 140 -1.99 -7.96 -5.12
N GLY A 141 -2.99 -7.85 -4.25
CA GLY A 141 -3.72 -6.60 -4.05
C GLY A 141 -2.83 -5.44 -3.55
N ASP A 142 -1.81 -5.75 -2.75
CA ASP A 142 -0.85 -4.75 -2.31
C ASP A 142 0.16 -4.41 -3.41
N ALA A 143 0.70 -5.42 -4.10
CA ALA A 143 1.70 -5.25 -5.14
C ALA A 143 1.21 -4.41 -6.33
N ILE A 144 0.00 -4.67 -6.82
CA ILE A 144 -0.56 -3.92 -7.96
C ILE A 144 -0.89 -2.47 -7.61
N GLU A 145 -1.09 -2.17 -6.34
CA GLU A 145 -1.29 -0.81 -5.84
C GLU A 145 0.00 -0.18 -5.30
N ARG A 146 1.16 -0.63 -5.80
CA ARG A 146 2.48 -0.09 -5.50
C ARG A 146 2.85 -0.18 -4.02
N GLY A 147 2.36 -1.22 -3.34
CA GLY A 147 2.62 -1.46 -1.94
C GLY A 147 4.11 -1.50 -1.60
N PHE A 148 4.43 -1.25 -0.35
CA PHE A 148 5.78 -1.46 0.12
C PHE A 148 5.90 -2.80 0.86
N SER A 149 7.12 -3.33 0.92
CA SER A 149 7.44 -4.59 1.57
C SER A 149 8.69 -4.49 2.42
N LEU A 150 8.98 -5.52 3.18
CA LEU A 150 10.22 -5.66 3.97
C LEU A 150 11.51 -5.41 3.20
N VAL A 151 11.45 -5.42 1.89
CA VAL A 151 12.63 -5.28 1.01
C VAL A 151 12.54 -4.07 0.09
N THR A 152 11.57 -3.20 0.31
CA THR A 152 11.35 -2.00 -0.51
C THR A 152 12.53 -1.03 -0.45
N GLY A 153 13.21 -0.94 0.68
CA GLY A 153 14.42 -0.14 0.82
C GLY A 153 15.53 -0.54 -0.15
N ARG A 154 15.57 -1.82 -0.56
CA ARG A 154 16.58 -2.37 -1.47
C ARG A 154 16.10 -2.60 -2.89
N TYR A 155 14.83 -2.99 -3.08
CA TYR A 155 14.33 -3.46 -4.38
C TYR A 155 13.22 -2.59 -4.97
N GLY A 156 12.93 -1.45 -4.36
CA GLY A 156 11.82 -0.59 -4.77
C GLY A 156 10.45 -1.09 -4.29
N PRO A 157 9.37 -0.40 -4.65
CA PRO A 157 8.00 -0.82 -4.30
C PRO A 157 7.69 -2.18 -4.92
N GLN A 158 6.71 -2.90 -4.35
CA GLN A 158 6.32 -4.22 -4.84
C GLN A 158 5.94 -4.22 -6.33
N ALA A 159 5.43 -3.12 -6.87
CA ALA A 159 5.14 -2.98 -8.29
C ALA A 159 6.37 -3.16 -9.18
N ASP A 160 7.56 -2.77 -8.72
CA ASP A 160 8.83 -2.97 -9.44
C ASP A 160 9.29 -4.43 -9.42
N MET A 161 8.76 -5.21 -8.50
CA MET A 161 9.02 -6.64 -8.42
C MET A 161 8.10 -7.48 -9.32
N ILE A 162 7.06 -6.89 -9.90
CA ILE A 162 6.16 -7.56 -10.86
C ILE A 162 6.88 -7.71 -12.19
N ILE A 163 6.83 -8.92 -12.76
CA ILE A 163 7.45 -9.29 -14.03
C ILE A 163 6.45 -9.78 -15.07
N GLY A 164 5.19 -9.89 -14.70
CA GLY A 164 4.10 -10.23 -15.62
C GLY A 164 2.77 -10.27 -14.89
N LEU A 165 1.74 -9.96 -15.62
CA LEU A 165 0.35 -9.95 -15.17
C LEU A 165 -0.51 -10.84 -16.08
N GLU A 166 -1.56 -11.44 -15.53
CA GLU A 166 -2.70 -11.99 -16.28
C GLU A 166 -3.90 -11.09 -16.02
N ILE A 167 -4.46 -10.54 -17.09
CA ILE A 167 -5.46 -9.47 -17.03
C ILE A 167 -6.69 -9.89 -17.84
N VAL A 168 -7.88 -9.62 -17.30
CA VAL A 168 -9.16 -9.77 -17.99
C VAL A 168 -9.77 -8.40 -18.22
N LEU A 169 -10.09 -8.09 -19.50
CA LEU A 169 -10.74 -6.84 -19.90
C LEU A 169 -12.27 -6.95 -19.83
N PRO A 170 -13.00 -5.83 -19.81
CA PRO A 170 -14.47 -5.83 -19.85
C PRO A 170 -15.09 -6.54 -21.05
N SER A 171 -14.35 -6.64 -22.16
CA SER A 171 -14.74 -7.46 -23.33
C SER A 171 -14.79 -8.96 -23.05
N GLY A 172 -14.20 -9.40 -21.92
CA GLY A 172 -13.97 -10.82 -21.61
C GLY A 172 -12.64 -11.38 -22.11
N GLU A 173 -11.88 -10.60 -22.89
CA GLU A 173 -10.56 -11.00 -23.38
C GLU A 173 -9.57 -11.11 -22.23
N THR A 174 -8.76 -12.17 -22.26
CA THR A 174 -7.69 -12.41 -21.30
C THR A 174 -6.35 -12.39 -22.01
N PHE A 175 -5.37 -11.70 -21.42
CA PHE A 175 -4.01 -11.69 -21.93
C PHE A 175 -2.99 -11.65 -20.81
N ARG A 176 -1.73 -11.94 -21.13
CA ARG A 176 -0.60 -11.91 -20.23
C ARG A 176 0.45 -10.92 -20.71
N THR A 177 1.30 -10.47 -19.79
CA THR A 177 2.36 -9.51 -20.06
C THR A 177 3.75 -10.10 -19.76
N GLY A 178 4.80 -9.37 -20.08
CA GLY A 178 6.17 -9.85 -19.93
C GLY A 178 6.50 -11.03 -20.83
N SER A 179 7.47 -11.84 -20.48
CA SER A 179 7.78 -13.09 -21.17
C SER A 179 6.60 -14.07 -21.18
N TRP A 180 5.72 -13.95 -20.19
CA TRP A 180 4.53 -14.78 -20.01
C TRP A 180 3.45 -14.54 -21.07
N ALA A 181 3.60 -13.49 -21.89
CA ALA A 181 2.76 -13.23 -23.06
C ALA A 181 2.94 -14.27 -24.19
N LEU A 182 4.04 -15.01 -24.20
CA LEU A 182 4.23 -16.17 -25.08
C LEU A 182 3.59 -17.42 -24.44
N ASP A 183 2.82 -18.17 -25.22
CA ASP A 183 2.02 -19.29 -24.72
C ASP A 183 2.84 -20.34 -23.96
N ASP A 184 4.04 -20.67 -24.45
CA ASP A 184 4.92 -21.69 -23.89
C ASP A 184 5.99 -21.13 -22.92
N ALA A 185 5.99 -19.80 -22.65
CA ALA A 185 7.00 -19.19 -21.82
C ALA A 185 6.56 -19.11 -20.35
N LYS A 186 7.55 -19.31 -19.45
CA LYS A 186 7.40 -18.95 -18.05
C LYS A 186 7.55 -17.44 -17.84
N ALA A 187 7.05 -16.95 -16.71
CA ALA A 187 7.28 -15.57 -16.28
C ALA A 187 8.70 -15.45 -15.70
N PHE A 188 9.64 -14.88 -16.45
CA PHE A 188 11.02 -14.66 -16.02
C PHE A 188 11.58 -13.28 -16.40
N TYR A 189 10.94 -12.59 -17.36
CA TYR A 189 11.39 -11.32 -17.87
C TYR A 189 10.24 -10.33 -18.06
N ARG A 190 10.39 -9.13 -17.52
CA ARG A 190 9.32 -8.11 -17.50
C ARG A 190 9.01 -7.52 -18.87
N TRP A 191 10.04 -7.29 -19.69
CA TRP A 191 9.90 -6.50 -20.91
C TRP A 191 9.34 -7.27 -22.12
N GLY A 192 9.26 -8.57 -22.01
CA GLY A 192 8.50 -9.49 -22.90
C GLY A 192 8.67 -9.27 -24.39
N VAL A 193 7.55 -9.41 -25.11
CA VAL A 193 7.47 -9.46 -26.59
C VAL A 193 7.21 -8.10 -27.25
N GLY A 194 7.21 -7.03 -26.49
CA GLY A 194 6.93 -5.67 -26.97
C GLY A 194 6.96 -4.64 -25.83
N PRO A 195 6.33 -3.48 -26.01
CA PRO A 195 6.16 -2.51 -24.94
C PRO A 195 5.50 -3.16 -23.73
N ASN A 196 5.97 -2.84 -22.53
CA ASN A 196 5.38 -3.36 -21.29
C ASN A 196 4.12 -2.57 -20.92
N PRO A 197 2.91 -3.16 -20.99
CA PRO A 197 1.67 -2.49 -20.66
C PRO A 197 1.37 -2.50 -19.15
N ASP A 198 2.16 -3.16 -18.30
CA ASP A 198 1.90 -3.31 -16.86
C ASP A 198 1.59 -1.96 -16.20
N GLY A 199 2.28 -0.89 -16.62
CA GLY A 199 2.09 0.47 -16.10
C GLY A 199 0.68 1.04 -16.27
N LEU A 200 -0.15 0.51 -17.18
CA LEU A 200 -1.55 0.89 -17.32
C LEU A 200 -2.45 0.26 -16.23
N PHE A 201 -2.02 -0.87 -15.69
CA PHE A 201 -2.79 -1.65 -14.73
C PHE A 201 -2.32 -1.45 -13.28
N LEU A 202 -1.02 -1.18 -13.10
CA LEU A 202 -0.44 -0.93 -11.78
C LEU A 202 -0.83 0.46 -11.26
N GLY A 203 -1.41 0.51 -10.07
CA GLY A 203 -1.96 1.73 -9.47
C GLY A 203 -3.25 2.21 -10.12
N SER A 204 -3.89 1.38 -10.95
CA SER A 204 -5.15 1.73 -11.62
C SER A 204 -6.39 1.59 -10.72
N GLN A 205 -6.22 1.07 -9.51
CA GLN A 205 -7.32 0.81 -8.57
C GLN A 205 -8.45 -0.03 -9.19
N GLY A 206 -8.09 -1.00 -10.06
CA GLY A 206 -9.03 -1.87 -10.73
C GLY A 206 -9.88 -1.19 -11.81
N SER A 207 -9.48 -0.01 -12.27
CA SER A 207 -10.24 0.75 -13.27
C SER A 207 -9.86 0.44 -14.72
N MET A 208 -8.77 -0.24 -14.99
CA MET A 208 -8.28 -0.53 -16.37
C MET A 208 -8.47 -1.99 -16.80
N GLY A 209 -8.60 -2.90 -15.85
CA GLY A 209 -8.76 -4.34 -16.06
C GLY A 209 -8.78 -5.08 -14.74
N ILE A 210 -9.18 -6.34 -14.75
CA ILE A 210 -9.15 -7.22 -13.58
C ILE A 210 -7.91 -8.10 -13.65
N ILE A 211 -7.01 -7.92 -12.71
CA ILE A 211 -5.79 -8.73 -12.60
C ILE A 211 -6.12 -10.02 -11.88
N THR A 212 -5.96 -11.14 -12.56
CA THR A 212 -6.26 -12.48 -12.05
C THR A 212 -5.04 -13.24 -11.57
N LYS A 213 -3.84 -12.87 -12.05
CA LYS A 213 -2.56 -13.38 -11.53
C LYS A 213 -1.47 -12.32 -11.69
N ALA A 214 -0.50 -12.37 -10.80
CA ALA A 214 0.76 -11.65 -10.96
C ALA A 214 1.95 -12.58 -10.74
N ALA A 215 2.95 -12.46 -11.61
CA ALA A 215 4.25 -13.05 -11.43
C ALA A 215 5.15 -12.03 -10.74
N ILE A 216 5.64 -12.35 -9.54
CA ILE A 216 6.35 -11.44 -8.66
C ILE A 216 7.71 -12.04 -8.30
N LYS A 217 8.77 -11.24 -8.31
CA LYS A 217 10.09 -11.67 -7.87
C LYS A 217 10.05 -12.11 -6.41
N ILE A 218 10.73 -13.20 -6.10
CA ILE A 218 11.10 -13.59 -4.73
C ILE A 218 12.57 -13.28 -4.52
N VAL A 219 12.94 -13.00 -3.29
CA VAL A 219 14.32 -12.62 -2.93
C VAL A 219 14.97 -13.70 -2.08
N PRO A 220 16.31 -13.84 -2.10
CA PRO A 220 17.00 -14.72 -1.16
C PRO A 220 16.70 -14.30 0.27
N HIS A 221 16.33 -15.26 1.11
CA HIS A 221 16.17 -15.01 2.54
C HIS A 221 17.57 -14.92 3.18
N PRO A 222 17.89 -13.84 3.92
CA PRO A 222 19.22 -13.69 4.50
C PRO A 222 19.43 -14.67 5.66
N HIS A 223 20.64 -15.21 5.76
CA HIS A 223 21.03 -16.03 6.91
C HIS A 223 21.36 -15.20 8.14
N PHE A 224 21.86 -13.98 7.92
CA PHE A 224 22.24 -13.03 8.96
C PHE A 224 21.45 -11.75 8.78
N LYS A 225 20.87 -11.26 9.84
CA LYS A 225 20.15 -9.98 9.84
C LYS A 225 20.10 -9.38 11.23
N THR A 226 20.10 -8.07 11.26
CA THR A 226 20.00 -7.30 12.51
C THR A 226 19.26 -6.00 12.27
N ILE A 227 18.93 -5.33 13.37
CA ILE A 227 18.35 -3.98 13.34
C ILE A 227 19.29 -3.08 14.13
N VAL A 228 19.64 -1.95 13.54
CA VAL A 228 20.34 -0.86 14.23
C VAL A 228 19.47 0.38 14.25
N ALA A 229 19.60 1.18 15.29
CA ALA A 229 18.86 2.42 15.41
C ALA A 229 19.78 3.59 15.68
N TYR A 230 19.46 4.73 15.10
CA TYR A 230 20.13 6.00 15.26
C TYR A 230 19.10 7.04 15.64
N GLY A 231 19.46 7.97 16.51
CA GLY A 231 18.58 9.01 17.00
C GLY A 231 19.25 10.38 17.01
N GLY A 232 18.46 11.42 16.90
CA GLY A 232 18.91 12.80 16.89
C GLY A 232 17.83 13.79 17.27
N ASP A 233 18.22 15.03 17.38
CA ASP A 233 17.34 16.15 17.78
C ASP A 233 16.72 16.85 16.57
N SER A 234 17.10 16.49 15.35
CA SER A 234 16.51 16.99 14.11
C SER A 234 16.33 15.89 13.08
N TRP A 235 15.40 16.13 12.19
CA TRP A 235 15.09 15.22 11.12
C TRP A 235 16.21 15.15 10.07
N ASP A 236 16.76 16.29 9.70
CA ASP A 236 17.83 16.38 8.69
C ASP A 236 19.06 15.59 9.11
N HIS A 237 19.43 15.63 10.40
CA HIS A 237 20.54 14.84 10.93
C HIS A 237 20.37 13.31 10.76
N ILE A 238 19.14 12.84 10.52
CA ILE A 238 18.86 11.41 10.35
C ILE A 238 18.71 11.07 8.87
N VAL A 239 18.09 11.97 8.09
CA VAL A 239 17.77 11.73 6.68
C VAL A 239 19.02 11.74 5.80
N GLU A 240 19.94 12.69 6.02
CA GLU A 240 21.17 12.82 5.22
C GLU A 240 22.08 11.59 5.35
N PRO A 241 22.47 11.12 6.55
CA PRO A 241 23.32 9.92 6.64
C PRO A 241 22.65 8.67 6.09
N ALA A 242 21.34 8.56 6.18
CA ALA A 242 20.60 7.46 5.56
C ALA A 242 20.69 7.48 4.03
N TRP A 243 20.69 8.66 3.43
CA TRP A 243 20.93 8.81 1.99
C TRP A 243 22.34 8.41 1.59
N GLU A 244 23.36 8.80 2.36
CA GLU A 244 24.74 8.38 2.14
C GLU A 244 24.90 6.85 2.26
N VAL A 245 24.26 6.25 3.27
CA VAL A 245 24.21 4.78 3.41
C VAL A 245 23.50 4.14 2.20
N GLY A 246 22.43 4.76 1.69
CA GLY A 246 21.72 4.30 0.49
C GLY A 246 22.63 4.19 -0.72
N LYS A 247 23.50 5.17 -0.95
CA LYS A 247 24.47 5.17 -2.07
C LYS A 247 25.48 4.02 -2.02
N LEU A 248 25.70 3.43 -0.86
CA LEU A 248 26.61 2.29 -0.73
C LEU A 248 25.97 0.98 -1.21
N GLU A 249 24.68 0.95 -1.47
CA GLU A 249 23.89 -0.21 -1.91
C GLU A 249 24.15 -1.49 -1.07
N MET A 250 24.56 -1.30 0.18
CA MET A 250 24.81 -2.41 1.10
C MET A 250 23.50 -3.00 1.62
N GLY A 251 23.57 -4.14 2.26
CA GLY A 251 22.47 -5.00 2.70
C GLY A 251 21.33 -4.40 3.52
N VAL A 252 21.13 -3.08 3.46
CA VAL A 252 19.97 -2.42 4.11
C VAL A 252 18.71 -2.79 3.36
N ALA A 253 17.89 -3.65 3.97
CA ALA A 253 16.63 -4.09 3.39
C ALA A 253 15.53 -3.05 3.61
N GLU A 254 15.54 -2.40 4.76
CA GLU A 254 14.56 -1.41 5.15
C GLU A 254 15.21 -0.33 6.03
N ASN A 255 14.94 0.93 5.71
CA ASN A 255 15.14 2.07 6.60
C ASN A 255 13.79 2.65 6.94
N THR A 256 13.42 2.61 8.20
CA THR A 256 12.19 3.23 8.68
C THR A 256 12.51 4.31 9.69
N VAL A 257 11.95 5.47 9.49
CA VAL A 257 12.10 6.58 10.41
C VAL A 257 10.75 6.87 11.07
N MET A 258 10.81 7.11 12.36
CA MET A 258 9.66 7.50 13.16
C MET A 258 9.92 8.86 13.77
N VAL A 259 8.99 9.77 13.59
CA VAL A 259 9.00 11.05 14.29
C VAL A 259 8.23 10.90 15.58
N GLN A 260 8.75 11.52 16.63
CA GLN A 260 8.10 11.53 17.94
C GLN A 260 7.79 10.11 18.41
N GLY A 261 8.76 9.24 18.21
CA GLY A 261 8.64 7.80 18.42
C GLY A 261 8.13 7.37 19.79
N GLY A 262 8.30 8.23 20.79
CA GLY A 262 7.72 8.04 22.10
C GLY A 262 6.20 8.14 22.15
N ASN A 263 5.59 8.82 21.19
CA ASN A 263 4.14 9.02 21.17
C ASN A 263 3.38 7.86 20.55
N TRP A 264 4.00 7.13 19.62
CA TRP A 264 3.37 6.00 18.97
C TRP A 264 2.80 4.96 19.96
N PRO A 265 3.55 4.46 20.94
CA PRO A 265 3.01 3.54 21.94
C PRO A 265 1.96 4.18 22.85
N LEU A 266 2.07 5.49 23.15
CA LEU A 266 1.09 6.20 23.98
C LEU A 266 -0.21 6.46 23.21
N VAL A 267 -0.10 6.91 21.96
CA VAL A 267 -1.25 7.11 21.09
C VAL A 267 -1.97 5.78 20.90
N MET A 268 -1.24 4.70 20.61
CA MET A 268 -1.82 3.37 20.44
C MET A 268 -2.39 2.78 21.73
N ALA A 269 -1.81 3.07 22.88
CA ALA A 269 -2.23 2.50 24.16
C ALA A 269 -3.31 3.31 24.90
N ARG A 270 -3.44 4.59 24.63
CA ARG A 270 -4.23 5.51 25.46
C ARG A 270 -5.23 6.39 24.73
N TRP A 271 -5.06 6.58 23.42
CA TRP A 271 -6.02 7.36 22.62
C TRP A 271 -7.33 6.59 22.41
N PRO A 272 -8.51 7.18 22.50
CA PRO A 272 -8.85 8.57 22.81
C PRO A 272 -9.13 8.81 24.31
N LYS A 273 -8.91 7.85 25.18
CA LYS A 273 -9.36 7.87 26.60
C LYS A 273 -8.59 8.81 27.51
N THR A 274 -7.52 9.40 27.04
CA THR A 274 -6.75 10.35 27.84
C THR A 274 -6.34 11.52 26.98
N ASN A 275 -6.86 12.69 27.30
CA ASN A 275 -6.28 13.99 26.93
C ASN A 275 -4.91 14.19 27.62
N VAL A 276 -4.05 13.19 27.59
CA VAL A 276 -2.70 13.33 28.08
C VAL A 276 -1.91 14.04 27.00
N PRO A 277 -1.41 15.24 27.25
CA PRO A 277 -0.51 15.92 26.34
C PRO A 277 0.65 14.98 26.00
N LEU A 278 1.05 14.98 24.75
CA LEU A 278 2.25 14.28 24.29
C LEU A 278 3.44 14.96 25.00
N ASP A 279 4.01 14.28 26.00
CA ASP A 279 5.09 14.85 26.82
C ASP A 279 6.43 14.41 26.25
N TYR A 280 6.94 15.15 25.25
CA TYR A 280 8.25 14.91 24.65
C TYR A 280 9.39 15.01 25.69
N GLU A 281 9.27 15.88 26.68
CA GLU A 281 10.25 16.03 27.75
C GLU A 281 10.36 14.77 28.60
N PHE A 282 9.27 14.04 28.79
CA PHE A 282 9.31 12.75 29.49
C PHE A 282 10.18 11.74 28.71
N TYR A 283 10.03 11.66 27.39
CA TYR A 283 10.83 10.73 26.57
C TYR A 283 12.30 11.11 26.54
N LYS A 284 12.60 12.39 26.44
CA LYS A 284 13.96 12.92 26.53
C LYS A 284 14.63 12.55 27.87
N LYS A 285 13.89 12.66 28.98
CA LYS A 285 14.37 12.28 30.32
C LYS A 285 14.72 10.79 30.47
N ILE A 286 14.02 9.92 29.74
CA ILE A 286 14.30 8.48 29.73
C ILE A 286 15.29 8.07 28.64
N GLY A 287 15.80 9.04 27.88
CA GLY A 287 16.86 8.86 26.88
C GLY A 287 16.34 8.33 25.53
N ILE A 288 15.11 8.67 25.19
CA ILE A 288 14.53 8.39 23.89
C ILE A 288 14.63 9.68 23.07
N ASP A 289 15.25 9.60 21.90
CA ASP A 289 15.34 10.73 20.99
C ASP A 289 13.99 11.02 20.34
N GLU A 290 13.76 12.27 19.97
CA GLU A 290 12.54 12.70 19.31
C GLU A 290 12.43 12.11 17.91
N TYR A 291 13.55 12.10 17.20
CA TYR A 291 13.69 11.55 15.86
C TYR A 291 14.61 10.34 15.90
N TRP A 292 14.21 9.27 15.26
CA TRP A 292 15.03 8.07 15.22
C TRP A 292 14.71 7.18 14.03
N MET A 293 15.73 6.52 13.54
CA MET A 293 15.66 5.61 12.42
C MET A 293 16.02 4.20 12.83
N ASN A 294 15.32 3.25 12.29
CA ASN A 294 15.69 1.84 12.32
C ASN A 294 16.15 1.41 10.94
N SER A 295 17.31 0.78 10.89
CA SER A 295 17.78 0.12 9.68
C SER A 295 17.80 -1.39 9.91
N GLU A 296 17.02 -2.14 9.14
CA GLU A 296 17.12 -3.58 9.09
C GLU A 296 18.16 -3.97 8.06
N VAL A 297 19.23 -4.64 8.48
CA VAL A 297 20.38 -5.01 7.66
C VAL A 297 20.37 -6.51 7.43
N TRP A 298 20.44 -6.92 6.16
CA TRP A 298 20.42 -8.28 5.69
C TRP A 298 21.76 -8.68 5.05
N ALA A 299 22.27 -9.86 5.41
CA ALA A 299 23.53 -10.38 4.89
C ALA A 299 23.50 -11.91 4.72
N HIS A 300 24.37 -12.44 3.88
CA HIS A 300 24.50 -13.87 3.64
C HIS A 300 25.67 -14.50 4.41
N SER A 301 26.58 -13.69 4.96
CA SER A 301 27.63 -14.11 5.88
C SER A 301 27.76 -13.15 7.06
N GLN A 302 28.46 -13.60 8.13
CA GLN A 302 28.74 -12.74 9.28
C GLN A 302 29.68 -11.61 8.88
N GLU A 303 30.68 -11.88 8.04
CA GLU A 303 31.63 -10.87 7.57
C GLU A 303 30.95 -9.78 6.75
N GLU A 304 29.99 -10.15 5.90
CA GLU A 304 29.17 -9.19 5.15
C GLU A 304 28.35 -8.31 6.09
N LEU A 305 27.72 -8.91 7.12
CA LEU A 305 26.96 -8.17 8.12
C LEU A 305 27.84 -7.20 8.90
N ASP A 306 28.99 -7.68 9.40
CA ASP A 306 29.93 -6.87 10.21
C ASP A 306 30.48 -5.71 9.37
N PHE A 307 30.80 -5.95 8.11
CA PHE A 307 31.24 -4.90 7.18
C PHE A 307 30.17 -3.85 6.96
N ALA A 308 28.93 -4.28 6.66
CA ALA A 308 27.82 -3.36 6.44
C ALA A 308 27.54 -2.52 7.69
N LEU A 309 27.49 -3.14 8.88
CA LEU A 309 27.28 -2.43 10.13
C LEU A 309 28.39 -1.42 10.42
N LYS A 310 29.63 -1.78 10.17
CA LYS A 310 30.79 -0.87 10.33
C LYS A 310 30.64 0.35 9.43
N ARG A 311 30.32 0.15 8.15
CA ARG A 311 30.16 1.25 7.18
C ARG A 311 28.99 2.17 7.55
N ILE A 312 27.87 1.58 7.96
CA ILE A 312 26.70 2.34 8.42
C ILE A 312 27.08 3.19 9.63
N ASP A 313 27.74 2.60 10.63
CA ASP A 313 28.17 3.32 11.84
C ASP A 313 29.17 4.45 11.53
N GLU A 314 30.12 4.22 10.64
CA GLU A 314 31.09 5.24 10.20
C GLU A 314 30.36 6.41 9.56
N THR A 315 29.42 6.13 8.64
CA THR A 315 28.62 7.17 7.98
C THR A 315 27.80 8.01 8.98
N TYR A 316 27.04 7.38 9.87
CA TYR A 316 26.28 8.13 10.87
C TYR A 316 27.15 8.93 11.82
N LYS A 317 28.36 8.44 12.14
CA LYS A 317 29.33 9.13 12.99
C LYS A 317 29.89 10.39 12.32
N GLU A 318 30.08 10.40 11.01
CA GLU A 318 30.49 11.60 10.23
C GLU A 318 29.47 12.74 10.36
N TYR A 319 28.19 12.39 10.56
CA TYR A 319 27.11 13.33 10.81
C TYR A 319 26.81 13.57 12.31
N GLU A 320 27.69 13.11 13.18
CA GLU A 320 27.54 13.21 14.65
C GLU A 320 26.28 12.52 15.21
N VAL A 321 25.62 11.68 14.45
CA VAL A 321 24.43 10.93 14.87
C VAL A 321 24.82 9.70 15.65
N LYS A 322 24.20 9.52 16.81
CA LYS A 322 24.53 8.45 17.74
C LYS A 322 23.61 7.24 17.58
N LYS A 323 24.18 6.05 17.81
CA LYS A 323 23.34 4.87 18.03
C LYS A 323 22.40 5.09 19.20
N ASN A 324 21.11 4.82 18.98
CA ASN A 324 20.12 4.86 20.03
C ASN A 324 19.69 3.45 20.43
N THR A 325 20.06 3.04 21.64
CA THR A 325 19.71 1.72 22.19
C THR A 325 18.44 1.74 23.05
N LYS A 326 17.83 2.90 23.26
CA LYS A 326 16.67 3.09 24.13
C LYS A 326 15.37 3.39 23.39
N CYS A 327 15.41 3.35 22.07
CA CYS A 327 14.24 3.63 21.25
C CYS A 327 13.08 2.67 21.58
N PRO A 328 11.85 3.18 21.80
CA PRO A 328 10.74 2.39 22.32
C PRO A 328 10.11 1.46 21.30
N GLN A 329 10.55 1.48 20.05
CA GLN A 329 10.01 0.57 19.07
C GLN A 329 10.28 -0.88 19.39
N GLN A 330 9.36 -1.68 18.96
CA GLN A 330 9.40 -3.14 19.01
C GLN A 330 10.75 -3.73 18.54
N SER A 331 11.47 -2.98 17.69
CA SER A 331 12.76 -3.37 17.14
C SER A 331 13.89 -3.39 18.15
N LEU A 332 13.84 -2.62 19.22
CA LEU A 332 14.97 -2.49 20.15
C LEU A 332 14.82 -3.27 21.46
N HIS A 333 13.63 -3.74 21.78
CA HIS A 333 13.50 -4.71 22.86
C HIS A 333 14.05 -6.07 22.38
N PRO A 334 15.05 -6.68 23.04
CA PRO A 334 15.74 -7.89 22.54
C PRO A 334 14.81 -9.02 22.13
N LYS A 335 13.71 -9.25 22.85
CA LYS A 335 12.71 -10.27 22.49
C LYS A 335 11.92 -9.93 21.23
N GLN A 336 11.65 -8.66 21.01
CA GLN A 336 10.90 -8.18 19.85
C GLN A 336 11.79 -8.13 18.61
N VAL A 337 13.03 -7.68 18.74
CA VAL A 337 14.04 -7.79 17.67
C VAL A 337 14.19 -9.24 17.24
N ALA A 338 14.40 -10.15 18.19
CA ALA A 338 14.52 -11.57 17.88
C ALA A 338 13.25 -12.14 17.22
N SER A 339 12.08 -11.66 17.57
CA SER A 339 10.81 -12.04 16.93
C SER A 339 10.69 -11.49 15.52
N ARG A 340 10.97 -10.20 15.31
CA ARG A 340 10.93 -9.53 14.01
C ARG A 340 11.92 -10.14 13.03
N LEU A 341 13.14 -10.42 13.47
CA LEU A 341 14.16 -11.06 12.65
C LEU A 341 13.80 -12.50 12.22
N LYS A 342 12.87 -13.15 12.91
CA LYS A 342 12.40 -14.50 12.58
C LYS A 342 11.17 -14.55 11.69
N LYS A 343 10.38 -13.49 11.66
CA LYS A 343 9.12 -13.39 10.91
C LYS A 343 8.85 -11.93 10.55
N PRO A 344 8.15 -11.66 9.44
CA PRO A 344 7.68 -10.32 9.13
C PRO A 344 6.75 -9.84 10.24
N ASN A 345 6.74 -8.54 10.45
CA ASN A 345 5.85 -7.89 11.40
C ASN A 345 4.44 -7.78 10.78
N LEU A 346 3.77 -8.91 10.66
CA LEU A 346 2.37 -8.94 10.26
C LEU A 346 1.53 -8.53 11.47
N ILE A 347 1.42 -7.24 11.70
CA ILE A 347 0.61 -6.70 12.78
C ILE A 347 -0.86 -6.77 12.35
N ALA A 348 -1.68 -7.40 13.17
CA ALA A 348 -3.05 -6.96 13.27
C ALA A 348 -2.99 -5.56 13.92
N VAL A 349 -2.85 -4.52 13.12
CA VAL A 349 -3.13 -3.19 13.64
C VAL A 349 -4.51 -3.30 14.27
N PRO A 350 -4.69 -2.88 15.53
CA PRO A 350 -5.97 -3.01 16.20
C PRO A 350 -6.99 -2.06 15.58
N TYR A 351 -7.38 -2.34 14.36
CA TYR A 351 -8.58 -1.77 13.78
C TYR A 351 -9.73 -2.14 14.72
N GLY A 352 -10.15 -1.21 15.54
CA GLY A 352 -11.28 -1.39 16.45
C GLY A 352 -10.97 -1.84 17.89
N LEU A 353 -9.73 -1.89 18.35
CA LEU A 353 -9.43 -1.98 19.80
C LEU A 353 -9.85 -0.72 20.56
N TRP A 354 -10.07 0.35 19.83
CA TRP A 354 -10.52 1.65 20.30
C TRP A 354 -11.72 2.04 19.45
N GLN A 355 -12.65 2.75 19.97
CA GLN A 355 -13.66 3.49 19.21
C GLN A 355 -13.00 4.56 18.32
N ALA A 356 -11.72 4.41 18.03
CA ALA A 356 -10.88 5.34 17.32
C ALA A 356 -10.82 4.99 15.86
N GLY A 357 -11.04 5.97 15.03
CA GLY A 357 -10.71 5.93 13.62
C GLY A 357 -9.19 5.99 13.45
N PHE A 358 -8.74 5.35 12.40
CA PHE A 358 -7.35 5.28 12.04
C PHE A 358 -7.21 5.42 10.53
N LEU A 359 -6.40 6.38 10.08
CA LEU A 359 -6.28 6.69 8.67
C LEU A 359 -4.83 6.91 8.26
N PHE A 360 -4.43 6.31 7.16
CA PHE A 360 -3.16 6.55 6.50
C PHE A 360 -3.36 7.40 5.25
N ILE A 361 -2.69 8.55 5.18
CA ILE A 361 -2.69 9.43 4.01
C ILE A 361 -1.27 9.56 3.53
N THR A 362 -0.89 8.72 2.61
CA THR A 362 0.51 8.45 2.28
C THR A 362 0.95 9.18 1.03
N TRP A 363 2.18 9.71 1.04
CA TRP A 363 2.79 10.46 -0.04
C TRP A 363 4.19 9.97 -0.38
N TYR A 364 4.62 10.23 -1.61
CA TYR A 364 5.98 10.03 -2.08
C TYR A 364 6.67 11.36 -2.31
N CYS A 365 7.95 11.43 -1.94
CA CYS A 365 8.84 12.54 -2.27
C CYS A 365 10.27 12.03 -2.50
N PRO A 366 11.17 12.84 -3.07
CA PRO A 366 12.60 12.57 -3.00
C PRO A 366 13.03 12.41 -1.54
N TRP A 367 13.96 11.48 -1.27
CA TRP A 367 14.34 11.16 0.11
C TRP A 367 14.79 12.39 0.91
N LEU A 368 15.66 13.23 0.33
CA LEU A 368 16.17 14.44 0.99
C LEU A 368 15.12 15.53 1.23
N GLU A 369 13.95 15.43 0.59
CA GLU A 369 12.82 16.34 0.84
C GLU A 369 11.85 15.80 1.91
N SER A 370 12.11 14.62 2.44
CA SER A 370 11.20 13.99 3.41
C SER A 370 11.15 14.75 4.74
N SER A 371 12.24 15.38 5.16
CA SER A 371 12.27 16.26 6.35
C SER A 371 11.27 17.39 6.21
N LYS A 372 11.31 18.12 5.10
CA LYS A 372 10.40 19.23 4.81
C LYS A 372 8.93 18.75 4.77
N MET A 373 8.66 17.63 4.09
CA MET A 373 7.31 17.05 4.06
C MET A 373 6.81 16.70 5.46
N MET A 374 7.68 16.14 6.30
CA MET A 374 7.36 15.78 7.66
C MET A 374 7.00 16.98 8.51
N GLU A 375 7.80 18.04 8.44
CA GLU A 375 7.55 19.29 9.17
C GLU A 375 6.21 19.92 8.77
N GLU A 376 5.95 20.04 7.46
CA GLU A 376 4.67 20.53 6.94
C GLU A 376 3.50 19.68 7.39
N TYR A 377 3.67 18.36 7.40
CA TYR A 377 2.62 17.43 7.84
C TYR A 377 2.36 17.52 9.33
N CYS A 378 3.41 17.54 10.18
CA CYS A 378 3.25 17.68 11.62
C CYS A 378 2.53 18.97 11.97
N ALA A 379 2.93 20.09 11.38
CA ALA A 379 2.28 21.38 11.58
C ALA A 379 0.80 21.35 11.15
N ALA A 380 0.50 20.76 10.00
CA ALA A 380 -0.89 20.63 9.56
C ALA A 380 -1.70 19.72 10.50
N MET A 381 -1.14 18.60 10.97
CA MET A 381 -1.83 17.71 11.92
C MET A 381 -2.16 18.44 13.21
N GLU A 382 -1.22 19.20 13.77
CA GLU A 382 -1.43 19.99 14.99
C GLU A 382 -2.49 21.07 14.80
N ASN A 383 -2.46 21.79 13.68
CA ASN A 383 -3.44 22.83 13.34
C ASN A 383 -4.88 22.27 13.26
N TYR A 384 -5.02 21.03 12.81
CA TYR A 384 -6.31 20.33 12.74
C TYR A 384 -6.63 19.52 14.01
N GLY A 385 -5.80 19.63 15.06
CA GLY A 385 -6.02 18.94 16.34
C GLY A 385 -5.79 17.42 16.30
N PHE A 386 -4.98 16.94 15.35
CA PHE A 386 -4.53 15.56 15.29
C PHE A 386 -3.14 15.41 15.90
N PRO A 387 -2.89 14.36 16.69
CA PRO A 387 -1.54 14.10 17.19
C PRO A 387 -0.59 13.81 16.04
N PRO A 388 0.59 14.45 15.96
CA PRO A 388 1.54 14.27 14.88
C PRO A 388 2.28 12.94 15.01
N VAL A 389 1.68 11.87 14.54
CA VAL A 389 2.29 10.54 14.45
C VAL A 389 2.63 10.24 13.00
N MET A 390 3.91 10.07 12.74
CA MET A 390 4.44 9.91 11.39
C MET A 390 5.30 8.66 11.28
N TRP A 391 5.21 8.03 10.11
CA TRP A 391 6.08 6.94 9.70
C TRP A 391 6.64 7.24 8.31
N VAL A 392 7.93 7.02 8.13
CA VAL A 392 8.60 7.23 6.86
C VAL A 392 9.48 6.02 6.57
N ALA A 393 9.46 5.55 5.33
CA ALA A 393 10.40 4.52 4.89
C ALA A 393 11.15 4.95 3.65
N SER A 394 12.40 4.50 3.57
CA SER A 394 13.19 4.65 2.36
C SER A 394 12.74 3.64 1.30
N ILE A 395 12.80 4.07 0.06
CA ILE A 395 12.51 3.26 -1.10
C ILE A 395 13.74 3.31 -2.03
N ASP A 396 14.13 2.15 -2.57
CA ASP A 396 15.16 2.07 -3.58
C ASP A 396 16.44 2.80 -3.16
N HIS A 397 17.12 2.26 -2.15
CA HIS A 397 18.37 2.79 -1.60
C HIS A 397 18.30 4.26 -1.16
N ALA A 398 17.22 4.65 -0.52
CA ALA A 398 16.96 6.03 -0.10
C ALA A 398 16.95 7.05 -1.26
N ARG A 399 16.62 6.63 -2.48
CA ARG A 399 16.38 7.55 -3.59
C ARG A 399 15.08 8.33 -3.42
N GLN A 400 14.09 7.71 -2.82
CA GLN A 400 12.77 8.29 -2.55
C GLN A 400 12.24 7.83 -1.19
N ALA A 401 11.31 8.59 -0.67
CA ALA A 401 10.61 8.30 0.59
C ALA A 401 9.13 8.00 0.35
N ILE A 402 8.60 7.10 1.17
CA ILE A 402 7.16 7.02 1.44
C ILE A 402 6.92 7.62 2.83
N VAL A 403 6.12 8.68 2.88
CA VAL A 403 5.81 9.44 4.10
C VAL A 403 4.35 9.19 4.45
N MET A 404 4.09 8.70 5.65
CA MET A 404 2.78 8.26 6.08
C MET A 404 2.40 8.86 7.44
N PRO A 405 1.59 9.93 7.46
CA PRO A 405 0.93 10.35 8.67
C PRO A 405 -0.07 9.29 9.11
N ILE A 406 -0.18 9.12 10.39
CA ILE A 406 -1.12 8.21 11.00
C ILE A 406 -2.12 9.06 11.78
N LEU A 407 -3.23 9.37 11.14
CA LEU A 407 -4.31 10.10 11.81
C LEU A 407 -5.03 9.17 12.77
N CYS A 408 -4.96 9.51 14.05
CA CYS A 408 -5.74 8.87 15.11
C CYS A 408 -6.83 9.83 15.55
N PHE A 409 -8.09 9.39 15.53
CA PHE A 409 -9.23 10.24 15.86
C PHE A 409 -10.36 9.44 16.50
N ASP A 410 -11.24 10.11 17.23
CA ASP A 410 -12.49 9.52 17.72
C ASP A 410 -13.52 9.53 16.59
N SER A 411 -13.92 8.35 16.14
CA SER A 411 -14.93 8.21 15.07
C SER A 411 -16.31 8.72 15.45
N ASP A 412 -16.61 8.85 16.75
CA ASP A 412 -17.88 9.35 17.28
C ASP A 412 -17.85 10.88 17.47
N GLU A 413 -16.72 11.53 17.31
CA GLU A 413 -16.59 12.99 17.37
C GLU A 413 -17.35 13.63 16.21
N LYS A 414 -18.30 14.50 16.55
CA LYS A 414 -19.10 15.20 15.54
C LYS A 414 -18.22 16.11 14.67
N GLY A 415 -18.30 15.93 13.35
CA GLY A 415 -17.55 16.73 12.36
C GLY A 415 -16.10 16.28 12.14
N VAL A 416 -15.66 15.18 12.74
CA VAL A 416 -14.28 14.70 12.57
C VAL A 416 -13.96 14.35 11.12
N TYR A 417 -14.91 13.79 10.38
CA TYR A 417 -14.69 13.42 8.96
C TYR A 417 -14.61 14.66 8.06
N ASP A 418 -15.35 15.71 8.35
CA ASP A 418 -15.23 17.00 7.62
C ASP A 418 -13.86 17.61 7.89
N ARG A 419 -13.39 17.62 9.14
CA ARG A 419 -12.07 18.07 9.53
C ARG A 419 -10.96 17.26 8.85
N ILE A 420 -11.11 15.93 8.74
CA ILE A 420 -10.18 15.07 8.00
C ILE A 420 -10.18 15.43 6.51
N ARG A 421 -11.34 15.71 5.93
CA ARG A 421 -11.45 16.09 4.52
C ARG A 421 -10.76 17.44 4.23
N GLU A 422 -10.98 18.44 5.08
CA GLU A 422 -10.31 19.75 4.98
C GLU A 422 -8.80 19.62 5.13
N PHE A 423 -8.34 18.89 6.14
CA PHE A 423 -6.91 18.56 6.32
C PHE A 423 -6.31 17.93 5.06
N ASN A 424 -7.00 16.92 4.49
CA ASN A 424 -6.57 16.27 3.28
C ASN A 424 -6.50 17.20 2.08
N LEU A 425 -7.48 18.08 1.91
CA LEU A 425 -7.52 19.01 0.80
C LEU A 425 -6.40 20.04 0.89
N GLU A 426 -6.17 20.61 2.07
CA GLU A 426 -5.10 21.59 2.30
C GLU A 426 -3.72 20.97 2.06
N THR A 427 -3.44 19.82 2.69
CA THR A 427 -2.15 19.13 2.52
C THR A 427 -1.94 18.68 1.08
N THR A 428 -2.98 18.20 0.40
CA THR A 428 -2.90 17.83 -1.02
C THR A 428 -2.51 19.03 -1.89
N LYS A 429 -3.16 20.16 -1.71
CA LYS A 429 -2.84 21.39 -2.47
C LYS A 429 -1.41 21.88 -2.20
N SER A 430 -0.94 21.83 -0.94
CA SER A 430 0.42 22.19 -0.58
C SER A 430 1.45 21.26 -1.21
N PHE A 431 1.27 19.96 -1.07
CA PHE A 431 2.23 18.96 -1.50
C PHE A 431 2.36 18.86 -3.02
N LEU A 432 1.26 18.99 -3.74
CA LEU A 432 1.29 19.04 -5.21
C LEU A 432 2.03 20.28 -5.74
N LYS A 433 2.09 21.40 -4.99
CA LYS A 433 2.93 22.56 -5.36
C LYS A 433 4.42 22.26 -5.22
N GLN A 434 4.81 21.36 -4.32
CA GLN A 434 6.19 20.91 -4.14
C GLN A 434 6.61 19.86 -5.17
N GLY A 435 5.65 19.32 -5.95
CA GLY A 435 5.91 18.22 -6.88
C GLY A 435 5.84 16.84 -6.23
N TRP A 436 5.39 16.73 -4.99
CA TRP A 436 5.19 15.47 -4.31
C TRP A 436 3.92 14.79 -4.77
N ILE A 437 3.87 13.45 -4.72
CA ILE A 437 2.76 12.67 -5.29
C ILE A 437 2.08 11.78 -4.26
N ASN A 438 0.77 11.71 -4.33
CA ASN A 438 -0.01 10.82 -3.46
C ASN A 438 0.21 9.35 -3.81
N TYR A 439 0.32 8.53 -2.77
CA TYR A 439 0.53 7.08 -2.90
C TYR A 439 -0.64 6.37 -3.59
N ARG A 440 -1.86 6.60 -3.10
CA ARG A 440 -3.11 6.03 -3.61
C ARG A 440 -4.18 7.11 -3.59
N PRO A 441 -4.34 7.86 -4.67
CA PRO A 441 -5.29 8.97 -4.68
C PRO A 441 -6.73 8.47 -4.49
N ASP A 442 -7.40 9.00 -3.46
CA ASP A 442 -8.84 8.79 -3.34
C ASP A 442 -9.59 9.60 -4.41
N PRO A 443 -10.79 9.18 -4.78
CA PRO A 443 -11.52 9.80 -5.89
C PRO A 443 -12.07 11.20 -5.59
N PHE A 444 -12.17 11.61 -4.32
CA PHE A 444 -12.90 12.82 -3.94
C PHE A 444 -11.98 14.03 -3.68
N VAL A 445 -10.77 13.79 -3.16
CA VAL A 445 -9.82 14.85 -2.81
C VAL A 445 -8.54 14.73 -3.64
N HIS A 446 -7.82 13.61 -3.51
CA HIS A 446 -6.48 13.51 -4.10
C HIS A 446 -6.50 13.44 -5.61
N ALA A 447 -7.39 12.64 -6.21
CA ALA A 447 -7.39 12.44 -7.66
C ALA A 447 -7.78 13.70 -8.43
N PRO A 448 -8.85 14.45 -8.08
CA PRO A 448 -9.18 15.69 -8.74
C PRO A 448 -8.03 16.71 -8.69
N GLU A 449 -7.46 16.95 -7.51
CA GLU A 449 -6.36 17.90 -7.32
C GLU A 449 -5.10 17.48 -8.10
N THR A 450 -4.72 16.18 -8.05
CA THR A 450 -3.56 15.65 -8.76
C THR A 450 -3.72 15.81 -10.27
N PHE A 451 -4.87 15.44 -10.80
CA PHE A 451 -5.11 15.51 -12.25
C PHE A 451 -5.35 16.93 -12.77
N SER A 452 -5.80 17.85 -11.92
CA SER A 452 -5.83 19.29 -12.27
C SER A 452 -4.43 19.83 -12.57
N LYS A 453 -3.39 19.28 -11.92
CA LYS A 453 -1.97 19.64 -12.13
C LYS A 453 -1.29 18.82 -13.23
N SER A 454 -1.90 17.69 -13.66
CA SER A 454 -1.36 16.80 -14.69
C SER A 454 -2.34 16.59 -15.86
N LYS A 455 -2.94 17.66 -16.35
CA LYS A 455 -4.03 17.64 -17.34
C LYS A 455 -3.72 16.80 -18.59
N GLN A 456 -2.50 16.85 -19.14
CA GLN A 456 -2.15 16.07 -20.34
C GLN A 456 -2.08 14.58 -20.04
N TYR A 457 -1.50 14.21 -18.90
CA TYR A 457 -1.48 12.81 -18.44
C TYR A 457 -2.91 12.29 -18.24
N TYR A 458 -3.77 13.06 -17.58
CA TYR A 458 -5.17 12.71 -17.36
C TYR A 458 -5.93 12.49 -18.68
N LYS A 459 -5.75 13.37 -19.67
CA LYS A 459 -6.35 13.21 -20.99
C LYS A 459 -5.94 11.89 -21.66
N MET A 460 -4.66 11.50 -21.53
CA MET A 460 -4.19 10.21 -22.06
C MET A 460 -4.77 9.03 -21.27
N LEU A 461 -4.82 9.13 -19.94
CA LEU A 461 -5.41 8.10 -19.09
C LEU A 461 -6.87 7.83 -19.44
N VAL A 462 -7.66 8.88 -19.67
CA VAL A 462 -9.06 8.78 -20.10
C VAL A 462 -9.17 8.10 -21.48
N LYS A 463 -8.25 8.40 -22.41
CA LYS A 463 -8.23 7.73 -23.75
C LYS A 463 -7.95 6.24 -23.61
N PHE A 464 -6.93 5.85 -22.82
CA PHE A 464 -6.64 4.44 -22.56
C PHE A 464 -7.82 3.73 -21.91
N ARG A 465 -8.44 4.38 -20.92
CA ARG A 465 -9.63 3.86 -20.26
C ARG A 465 -10.76 3.57 -21.25
N LYS A 466 -11.07 4.51 -22.16
CA LYS A 466 -12.14 4.35 -23.16
C LYS A 466 -11.85 3.25 -24.17
N VAL A 467 -10.58 2.96 -24.45
CA VAL A 467 -10.20 1.84 -25.34
C VAL A 467 -10.38 0.50 -24.63
N LEU A 468 -9.95 0.40 -23.38
CA LEU A 468 -9.99 -0.84 -22.60
C LEU A 468 -11.39 -1.16 -22.05
N ASP A 469 -12.16 -0.14 -21.73
CA ASP A 469 -13.49 -0.23 -21.12
C ASP A 469 -14.43 0.83 -21.73
N PRO A 470 -14.91 0.61 -22.97
CA PRO A 470 -15.73 1.60 -23.67
C PRO A 470 -17.01 2.01 -22.94
N ASN A 471 -17.58 1.12 -22.15
CA ASN A 471 -18.80 1.35 -21.38
C ASN A 471 -18.52 1.86 -19.93
N LEU A 472 -17.24 2.02 -19.59
CA LEU A 472 -16.78 2.54 -18.29
C LEU A 472 -17.38 1.80 -17.08
N ILE A 473 -17.52 0.48 -17.17
CA ILE A 473 -18.13 -0.34 -16.12
C ILE A 473 -17.18 -0.67 -14.97
N LEU A 474 -15.85 -0.67 -15.21
CA LEU A 474 -14.87 -1.04 -14.18
C LEU A 474 -14.69 0.08 -13.17
N HIS A 475 -14.95 -0.18 -11.92
CA HIS A 475 -14.70 0.65 -10.75
C HIS A 475 -14.92 2.16 -11.01
N PRO A 476 -16.14 2.58 -11.35
CA PRO A 476 -16.44 3.95 -11.75
C PRO A 476 -15.99 4.96 -10.70
N GLY A 477 -15.51 6.13 -11.15
CA GLY A 477 -15.06 7.23 -10.31
C GLY A 477 -13.65 7.10 -9.76
N ARG A 478 -13.02 5.95 -9.86
CA ARG A 478 -11.60 5.84 -9.47
C ARG A 478 -10.74 6.66 -10.42
N LEU A 479 -9.67 7.25 -9.85
CA LEU A 479 -8.76 8.16 -10.56
C LEU A 479 -9.47 9.37 -11.17
N ALA A 480 -10.57 9.83 -10.56
CA ALA A 480 -11.41 10.93 -11.06
C ALA A 480 -11.84 10.79 -12.53
N ILE A 481 -11.84 9.57 -13.08
CA ILE A 481 -12.29 9.34 -14.45
C ILE A 481 -13.82 9.44 -14.46
N PRO A 482 -14.40 10.41 -15.20
CA PRO A 482 -15.84 10.61 -15.22
C PRO A 482 -16.50 9.35 -15.74
N TRP A 483 -17.48 8.91 -15.00
CA TRP A 483 -18.41 7.91 -15.47
C TRP A 483 -19.70 8.62 -15.86
N SER A 484 -20.03 8.60 -17.16
CA SER A 484 -21.21 9.24 -17.78
C SER A 484 -22.25 9.82 -16.83
N SER A 485 -22.64 11.06 -16.96
CA SER A 485 -23.80 11.73 -16.33
C SER A 485 -24.11 11.48 -14.83
N VAL A 486 -23.31 10.70 -14.11
CA VAL A 486 -23.65 10.21 -12.75
C VAL A 486 -22.61 10.62 -11.69
N THR A 487 -21.54 11.31 -12.07
CA THR A 487 -20.52 11.69 -11.10
C THR A 487 -20.60 13.18 -10.80
N ASP A 488 -20.92 13.51 -9.55
CA ASP A 488 -20.72 14.83 -8.97
C ASP A 488 -19.22 15.07 -8.64
N LEU A 489 -18.34 14.25 -9.16
CA LEU A 489 -16.89 14.42 -8.99
C LEU A 489 -16.42 15.62 -9.79
N PRO A 490 -15.56 16.47 -9.19
CA PRO A 490 -14.96 17.60 -9.88
C PRO A 490 -14.25 17.12 -11.16
N ASN A 491 -14.53 17.77 -12.28
CA ASN A 491 -13.84 17.48 -13.52
C ASN A 491 -12.44 18.12 -13.47
N PRO A 492 -11.34 17.34 -13.47
CA PRO A 492 -9.99 17.90 -13.40
C PRO A 492 -9.60 18.79 -14.58
N LEU A 493 -10.41 18.80 -15.64
CA LEU A 493 -10.18 19.62 -16.85
C LEU A 493 -10.97 20.92 -16.86
N GLU A 494 -11.93 21.09 -15.97
CA GLU A 494 -12.62 22.38 -15.82
C GLU A 494 -11.71 23.36 -15.09
N GLU A 495 -11.67 24.57 -15.60
CA GLU A 495 -10.98 25.68 -14.93
C GLU A 495 -11.92 26.25 -13.85
N GLU A 496 -11.38 26.50 -12.66
CA GLU A 496 -12.07 27.24 -11.59
C GLU A 496 -12.37 28.67 -12.04
#